data_6332686c0027b714e174d782eb903edd
#
_entry.id   6332686c0027b714e174d782eb903edd
#
_cell.length_a   1.000
_cell.length_b   1.000
_cell.length_c   1.000
_cell.angle_alpha   90.00
_cell.angle_beta   90.00
_cell.angle_gamma   90.00
#
_symmetry.space_group_name_H-M   'P 1'
#
loop_
_entity.id
_entity.type
_entity.pdbx_description
1 polymer ?
#
loop_
_entity_poly.entity_id
_entity_poly.type
_entity_poly.pdbx_seq_one_letter_code
_entity_poly.pdbx_strand_id
1 'polypeptide(L)'
;EPDEECILLIDISEREKPQGEHTLEIEIGEERGEIKIGVSDKKLVETDLILTNWLHHDCISNYYNVRPYSQEFYERFDWFLSSYARMGNTMILLPAFTPPLDTEVGGERLTTQLVKVKKQNGAYSFDFSEMKKFISLCEQKGIKYFEHSHLFTQWGGEYCPKIIVEENGEENNAFGWSVCSEDERYTDFLKAYLPALWEFVKQEGLTDRFYLHLTDEPRPMHIEKYKRLSRLVKKYCGELKTI
;
A
#
# COMPACT_ATOMS: atom_id res chain seq x y z
N GLU A 1 -14.33 -7.92 29.34
CA GLU A 1 -14.68 -7.58 30.75
C GLU A 1 -16.17 -7.17 30.80
N PRO A 2 -16.88 -7.35 31.94
CA PRO A 2 -18.33 -7.16 32.01
C PRO A 2 -18.84 -5.73 31.77
N ASP A 3 -17.97 -4.75 31.67
CA ASP A 3 -18.28 -3.32 31.51
C ASP A 3 -17.68 -2.71 30.21
N GLU A 4 -17.23 -3.53 29.25
CA GLU A 4 -16.73 -3.01 27.97
C GLU A 4 -17.86 -2.88 26.93
N GLU A 5 -18.02 -1.68 26.37
CA GLU A 5 -18.88 -1.45 25.23
C GLU A 5 -18.31 -2.18 24.00
N CYS A 6 -19.11 -3.03 23.38
CA CYS A 6 -18.75 -3.73 22.15
C CYS A 6 -19.52 -3.14 20.96
N ILE A 7 -18.79 -2.71 19.95
CA ILE A 7 -19.37 -2.25 18.68
C ILE A 7 -19.32 -3.40 17.68
N LEU A 8 -20.48 -3.82 17.19
CA LEU A 8 -20.60 -4.80 16.11
C LEU A 8 -20.88 -4.11 14.79
N LEU A 9 -20.05 -4.35 13.80
CA LEU A 9 -20.29 -3.96 12.43
C LEU A 9 -20.99 -5.13 11.71
N ILE A 10 -22.19 -4.89 11.20
CA ILE A 10 -22.98 -5.89 10.47
C ILE A 10 -22.98 -5.47 9.00
N ASP A 11 -22.36 -6.29 8.15
CA ASP A 11 -22.37 -6.14 6.69
C ASP A 11 -23.49 -7.01 6.11
N ILE A 12 -24.44 -6.36 5.41
CA ILE A 12 -25.62 -7.02 4.85
C ILE A 12 -25.50 -7.03 3.33
N SER A 13 -25.45 -8.21 2.73
CA SER A 13 -25.41 -8.40 1.29
C SER A 13 -26.78 -8.83 0.76
N GLU A 14 -27.30 -8.06 -0.23
CA GLU A 14 -28.60 -8.31 -0.87
C GLU A 14 -28.53 -9.30 -2.05
N ARG A 15 -27.38 -9.87 -2.37
CA ARG A 15 -27.13 -10.63 -3.62
C ARG A 15 -28.15 -11.74 -3.93
N GLU A 16 -28.81 -12.27 -2.91
CA GLU A 16 -29.76 -13.38 -3.04
C GLU A 16 -31.17 -13.07 -2.49
N LYS A 17 -31.42 -11.83 -2.12
CA LYS A 17 -32.71 -11.44 -1.56
C LYS A 17 -33.60 -10.80 -2.62
N PRO A 18 -34.85 -11.24 -2.76
CA PRO A 18 -35.82 -10.59 -3.65
C PRO A 18 -36.14 -9.18 -3.16
N GLN A 19 -36.62 -8.34 -4.10
CA GLN A 19 -37.16 -7.02 -3.77
C GLN A 19 -38.29 -7.13 -2.71
N GLY A 20 -38.27 -6.21 -1.75
CA GLY A 20 -39.26 -6.16 -0.70
C GLY A 20 -38.68 -5.82 0.67
N GLU A 21 -39.52 -5.91 1.69
CA GLU A 21 -39.09 -5.75 3.08
C GLU A 21 -38.70 -7.11 3.68
N HIS A 22 -37.57 -7.11 4.39
CA HIS A 22 -37.00 -8.26 5.07
C HIS A 22 -36.70 -7.89 6.52
N THR A 23 -36.82 -8.84 7.42
CA THR A 23 -36.41 -8.69 8.83
C THR A 23 -35.18 -9.56 9.05
N LEU A 24 -34.12 -8.96 9.60
CA LEU A 24 -32.91 -9.65 10.09
C LEU A 24 -33.05 -9.73 11.62
N GLU A 25 -33.08 -10.94 12.15
CA GLU A 25 -33.02 -11.18 13.59
C GLU A 25 -31.55 -11.26 14.00
N ILE A 26 -31.20 -10.59 15.09
CA ILE A 26 -29.86 -10.58 15.66
C ILE A 26 -29.92 -11.12 17.07
N GLU A 27 -29.11 -12.11 17.39
CA GLU A 27 -28.93 -12.66 18.73
C GLU A 27 -27.49 -12.45 19.19
N ILE A 28 -27.29 -11.83 20.34
CA ILE A 28 -25.99 -11.63 20.96
C ILE A 28 -26.12 -12.08 22.42
N GLY A 29 -25.62 -13.27 22.73
CA GLY A 29 -25.82 -13.88 24.04
C GLY A 29 -27.32 -14.11 24.28
N GLU A 30 -27.86 -13.48 25.32
CA GLU A 30 -29.31 -13.56 25.67
C GLU A 30 -30.13 -12.41 25.05
N GLU A 31 -29.50 -11.41 24.50
CA GLU A 31 -30.11 -10.23 23.87
C GLU A 31 -30.56 -10.54 22.44
N ARG A 32 -31.74 -10.02 22.08
CA ARG A 32 -32.31 -10.16 20.74
C ARG A 32 -32.73 -8.82 20.19
N GLY A 33 -32.48 -8.62 18.92
CA GLY A 33 -32.86 -7.43 18.18
C GLY A 33 -33.33 -7.77 16.77
N GLU A 34 -34.07 -6.84 16.17
CA GLU A 34 -34.52 -6.95 14.78
C GLU A 34 -34.07 -5.71 13.99
N ILE A 35 -33.59 -5.93 12.76
CA ILE A 35 -33.34 -4.87 11.78
C ILE A 35 -34.26 -5.08 10.58
N LYS A 36 -35.05 -4.05 10.23
CA LYS A 36 -35.87 -4.06 9.01
C LYS A 36 -35.03 -3.54 7.83
N ILE A 37 -35.02 -4.29 6.75
CA ILE A 37 -34.21 -4.01 5.55
C ILE A 37 -35.17 -3.95 4.36
N GLY A 38 -35.17 -2.81 3.64
CA GLY A 38 -35.86 -2.68 2.37
C GLY A 38 -34.88 -2.95 1.20
N VAL A 39 -35.13 -4.01 0.44
CA VAL A 39 -34.41 -4.30 -0.79
C VAL A 39 -35.19 -3.69 -1.96
N SER A 40 -34.55 -2.75 -2.68
CA SER A 40 -35.15 -2.10 -3.85
C SER A 40 -34.65 -2.76 -5.16
N ASP A 41 -35.32 -2.45 -6.27
CA ASP A 41 -34.90 -2.85 -7.62
C ASP A 41 -33.75 -2.00 -8.17
N LYS A 42 -33.35 -0.95 -7.44
CA LYS A 42 -32.29 -0.05 -7.84
C LYS A 42 -30.94 -0.73 -7.65
N LYS A 43 -30.14 -0.75 -8.70
CA LYS A 43 -28.75 -1.20 -8.65
C LYS A 43 -27.84 -0.01 -8.46
N LEU A 44 -26.85 -0.16 -7.60
CA LEU A 44 -25.76 0.80 -7.53
C LEU A 44 -24.99 0.77 -8.86
N VAL A 45 -24.76 1.94 -9.42
CA VAL A 45 -23.92 2.10 -10.62
C VAL A 45 -22.47 1.87 -10.19
N GLU A 46 -21.73 1.10 -10.98
CA GLU A 46 -20.28 1.03 -10.78
C GLU A 46 -19.70 2.44 -10.92
N THR A 47 -18.87 2.82 -9.99
CA THR A 47 -18.20 4.12 -9.99
C THR A 47 -16.77 3.96 -10.48
N ASP A 48 -16.28 4.97 -11.22
CA ASP A 48 -14.87 5.10 -11.60
C ASP A 48 -14.01 5.73 -10.49
N LEU A 49 -14.58 5.92 -9.29
CA LEU A 49 -13.87 6.47 -8.16
C LEU A 49 -12.71 5.56 -7.75
N ILE A 50 -11.52 6.13 -7.70
CA ILE A 50 -10.34 5.46 -7.15
C ILE A 50 -10.36 5.70 -5.65
N LEU A 51 -10.64 4.62 -4.90
CA LEU A 51 -10.69 4.64 -3.44
C LEU A 51 -9.54 3.81 -2.88
N THR A 52 -8.76 4.42 -2.00
CA THR A 52 -7.66 3.77 -1.28
C THR A 52 -7.78 4.03 0.23
N ASN A 53 -7.43 3.03 1.01
CA ASN A 53 -7.11 3.15 2.43
C ASN A 53 -5.77 2.43 2.63
N TRP A 54 -4.84 3.04 3.34
CA TRP A 54 -3.52 2.41 3.50
C TRP A 54 -3.59 1.22 4.45
N LEU A 55 -3.27 0.06 3.92
CA LEU A 55 -3.17 -1.19 4.66
C LEU A 55 -1.71 -1.49 4.96
N HIS A 56 -1.34 -1.41 6.23
CA HIS A 56 0.05 -1.64 6.66
C HIS A 56 0.35 -3.13 6.86
N HIS A 57 1.23 -3.67 6.06
CA HIS A 57 1.59 -5.09 6.03
C HIS A 57 2.35 -5.53 7.30
N ASP A 58 3.15 -4.66 7.88
CA ASP A 58 3.85 -4.92 9.13
C ASP A 58 2.90 -5.09 10.31
N CYS A 59 1.74 -4.41 10.32
CA CYS A 59 0.72 -4.61 11.34
C CYS A 59 0.17 -6.05 11.30
N ILE A 60 -0.08 -6.60 10.11
CA ILE A 60 -0.52 -7.99 9.95
C ILE A 60 0.58 -8.93 10.44
N SER A 61 1.82 -8.71 10.01
CA SER A 61 2.96 -9.52 10.39
C SER A 61 3.19 -9.54 11.90
N ASN A 62 3.14 -8.36 12.53
CA ASN A 62 3.34 -8.23 13.98
C ASN A 62 2.19 -8.86 14.78
N TYR A 63 0.94 -8.62 14.37
CA TYR A 63 -0.23 -9.13 15.09
C TYR A 63 -0.29 -10.68 15.07
N TYR A 64 -0.03 -11.28 13.91
CA TYR A 64 -0.09 -12.73 13.74
C TYR A 64 1.27 -13.41 13.98
N ASN A 65 2.32 -12.66 14.29
CA ASN A 65 3.70 -13.16 14.44
C ASN A 65 4.15 -14.00 13.24
N VAL A 66 3.94 -13.48 12.03
CA VAL A 66 4.32 -14.12 10.76
C VAL A 66 5.35 -13.27 10.03
N ARG A 67 6.28 -13.90 9.32
CA ARG A 67 7.27 -13.19 8.53
C ARG A 67 6.59 -12.51 7.34
N PRO A 68 6.88 -11.22 7.04
CA PRO A 68 6.37 -10.54 5.85
C PRO A 68 6.59 -11.38 4.57
N TYR A 69 5.53 -11.49 3.78
CA TYR A 69 5.49 -12.21 2.49
C TYR A 69 5.80 -13.72 2.54
N SER A 70 5.79 -14.32 3.73
CA SER A 70 5.76 -15.77 3.87
C SER A 70 4.41 -16.35 3.41
N GLN A 71 4.32 -17.67 3.26
CA GLN A 71 3.06 -18.34 2.93
C GLN A 71 1.97 -18.00 3.96
N GLU A 72 2.31 -18.05 5.26
CA GLU A 72 1.40 -17.74 6.37
C GLU A 72 0.93 -16.28 6.33
N PHE A 73 1.83 -15.35 5.97
CA PHE A 73 1.45 -13.95 5.75
C PHE A 73 0.39 -13.83 4.66
N TYR A 74 0.60 -14.46 3.50
CA TYR A 74 -0.35 -14.38 2.39
C TYR A 74 -1.71 -15.00 2.71
N GLU A 75 -1.76 -16.07 3.51
CA GLU A 75 -3.01 -16.66 4.01
C GLU A 75 -3.80 -15.67 4.87
N ARG A 76 -3.13 -14.91 5.75
CA ARG A 76 -3.78 -13.86 6.56
C ARG A 76 -4.15 -12.65 5.72
N PHE A 77 -3.24 -12.21 4.88
CA PHE A 77 -3.44 -11.06 4.00
C PHE A 77 -4.64 -11.25 3.06
N ASP A 78 -4.90 -12.45 2.57
CA ASP A 78 -6.05 -12.78 1.74
C ASP A 78 -7.39 -12.42 2.42
N TRP A 79 -7.51 -12.62 3.73
CA TRP A 79 -8.71 -12.24 4.50
C TRP A 79 -8.89 -10.73 4.55
N PHE A 80 -7.81 -10.00 4.86
CA PHE A 80 -7.82 -8.54 4.89
C PHE A 80 -8.11 -7.96 3.51
N LEU A 81 -7.46 -8.50 2.49
CA LEU A 81 -7.63 -8.05 1.11
C LEU A 81 -9.05 -8.29 0.61
N SER A 82 -9.66 -9.44 0.96
CA SER A 82 -11.05 -9.74 0.63
C SER A 82 -12.02 -8.75 1.28
N SER A 83 -11.80 -8.39 2.55
CA SER A 83 -12.59 -7.38 3.25
C SER A 83 -12.35 -5.98 2.68
N TYR A 84 -11.10 -5.64 2.37
CA TYR A 84 -10.68 -4.37 1.77
C TYR A 84 -11.38 -4.12 0.42
N ALA A 85 -11.38 -5.11 -0.46
CA ALA A 85 -12.06 -5.03 -1.76
C ALA A 85 -13.58 -4.93 -1.61
N ARG A 86 -14.18 -5.70 -0.67
CA ARG A 86 -15.62 -5.66 -0.39
C ARG A 86 -16.09 -4.30 0.14
N MET A 87 -15.24 -3.56 0.84
CA MET A 87 -15.51 -2.18 1.28
C MET A 87 -15.43 -1.15 0.14
N GLY A 88 -15.24 -1.57 -1.11
CA GLY A 88 -15.22 -0.71 -2.28
C GLY A 88 -13.85 -0.10 -2.60
N ASN A 89 -12.79 -0.50 -1.91
CA ASN A 89 -11.45 -0.05 -2.24
C ASN A 89 -11.02 -0.61 -3.60
N THR A 90 -10.55 0.27 -4.46
CA THR A 90 -10.12 -0.06 -5.83
C THR A 90 -8.63 0.12 -6.06
N MET A 91 -7.95 0.80 -5.13
CA MET A 91 -6.50 1.04 -5.13
C MET A 91 -5.89 0.52 -3.85
N ILE A 92 -4.65 0.01 -3.93
CA ILE A 92 -3.90 -0.47 -2.76
C ILE A 92 -2.48 0.07 -2.77
N LEU A 93 -1.97 0.41 -1.57
CA LEU A 93 -0.58 0.77 -1.36
C LEU A 93 0.33 -0.46 -1.54
N LEU A 94 1.31 -0.34 -2.43
CA LEU A 94 2.38 -1.33 -2.63
C LEU A 94 3.60 -0.91 -1.82
N PRO A 95 3.99 -1.62 -0.78
CA PRO A 95 5.25 -1.37 -0.08
C PRO A 95 6.44 -1.86 -0.92
N ALA A 96 6.69 -1.18 -2.04
CA ALA A 96 7.89 -1.42 -2.84
C ALA A 96 9.13 -1.32 -1.95
N PHE A 97 9.13 -0.31 -1.09
CA PHE A 97 10.02 -0.16 0.08
C PHE A 97 9.17 0.00 1.33
N THR A 98 9.76 -0.15 2.52
CA THR A 98 9.03 -0.01 3.79
C THR A 98 8.44 1.39 3.91
N PRO A 99 7.10 1.53 3.97
CA PRO A 99 6.48 2.85 4.05
C PRO A 99 6.91 3.58 5.33
N PRO A 100 7.30 4.86 5.25
CA PRO A 100 7.70 5.64 6.43
C PRO A 100 6.52 6.17 7.26
N LEU A 101 5.30 5.89 6.83
CA LEU A 101 4.05 6.41 7.41
C LEU A 101 3.82 5.95 8.84
N ASP A 102 3.08 6.75 9.62
CA ASP A 102 2.68 6.47 11.01
C ASP A 102 3.86 6.17 11.94
N THR A 103 5.03 6.76 11.64
CA THR A 103 6.20 6.72 12.50
C THR A 103 6.71 8.13 12.76
N GLU A 104 7.23 8.36 13.97
CA GLU A 104 8.02 9.54 14.24
C GLU A 104 9.38 9.48 13.52
N VAL A 105 10.05 10.62 13.40
CA VAL A 105 11.40 10.70 12.82
C VAL A 105 12.35 9.79 13.60
N GLY A 106 12.97 8.84 12.88
CA GLY A 106 13.86 7.84 13.48
C GLY A 106 13.15 6.59 13.99
N GLY A 107 11.81 6.52 13.90
CA GLY A 107 11.05 5.35 14.30
C GLY A 107 11.31 4.15 13.39
N GLU A 108 11.37 2.96 13.97
CA GLU A 108 11.61 1.72 13.25
C GLU A 108 10.30 0.96 13.01
N ARG A 109 10.11 0.52 11.77
CA ARG A 109 9.04 -0.42 11.39
C ARG A 109 9.64 -1.75 10.94
N LEU A 110 8.89 -2.82 11.11
CA LEU A 110 9.23 -4.11 10.50
C LEU A 110 9.37 -3.94 8.98
N THR A 111 10.44 -4.46 8.42
CA THR A 111 10.72 -4.36 6.99
C THR A 111 9.65 -5.05 6.16
N THR A 112 8.96 -4.28 5.34
CA THR A 112 7.96 -4.74 4.36
C THR A 112 8.36 -4.21 2.99
N GLN A 113 9.24 -4.93 2.31
CA GLN A 113 9.82 -4.50 1.03
C GLN A 113 9.55 -5.55 -0.04
N LEU A 114 8.79 -5.19 -1.08
CA LEU A 114 8.43 -6.08 -2.20
C LEU A 114 9.49 -6.12 -3.30
N VAL A 115 10.31 -5.08 -3.42
CA VAL A 115 11.38 -5.02 -4.43
C VAL A 115 12.71 -5.41 -3.79
N LYS A 116 13.30 -6.52 -4.23
CA LYS A 116 14.65 -6.87 -3.78
C LYS A 116 15.67 -6.01 -4.51
N VAL A 117 16.57 -5.43 -3.75
CA VAL A 117 17.62 -4.55 -4.26
C VAL A 117 18.97 -5.18 -4.00
N LYS A 118 19.76 -5.30 -5.07
CA LYS A 118 21.17 -5.73 -4.97
C LYS A 118 22.08 -4.64 -5.51
N LYS A 119 23.24 -4.50 -4.86
CA LYS A 119 24.31 -3.62 -5.34
C LYS A 119 25.57 -4.43 -5.51
N GLN A 120 26.11 -4.40 -6.72
CA GLN A 120 27.33 -5.15 -7.09
C GLN A 120 28.24 -4.29 -7.95
N ASN A 121 29.49 -4.14 -7.55
CA ASN A 121 30.46 -3.28 -8.23
C ASN A 121 29.96 -1.84 -8.45
N GLY A 122 29.21 -1.30 -7.49
CA GLY A 122 28.61 0.04 -7.56
C GLY A 122 27.31 0.14 -8.38
N ALA A 123 26.88 -0.90 -9.08
CA ALA A 123 25.66 -0.91 -9.87
C ALA A 123 24.51 -1.56 -9.10
N TYR A 124 23.31 -0.96 -9.18
CA TYR A 124 22.07 -1.50 -8.61
C TYR A 124 21.37 -2.42 -9.60
N SER A 125 20.76 -3.47 -9.08
CA SER A 125 19.78 -4.32 -9.78
C SER A 125 18.56 -4.55 -8.92
N PHE A 126 17.41 -4.78 -9.56
CA PHE A 126 16.10 -4.84 -8.91
C PHE A 126 15.36 -6.10 -9.35
N ASP A 127 14.81 -6.84 -8.37
CA ASP A 127 13.92 -7.97 -8.62
C ASP A 127 12.52 -7.61 -8.16
N PHE A 128 11.60 -7.52 -9.12
CA PHE A 128 10.19 -7.17 -8.93
C PHE A 128 9.28 -8.41 -8.81
N SER A 129 9.82 -9.60 -8.73
CA SER A 129 9.04 -10.84 -8.76
C SER A 129 8.01 -10.93 -7.64
N GLU A 130 8.39 -10.51 -6.42
CA GLU A 130 7.46 -10.50 -5.27
C GLU A 130 6.38 -9.42 -5.43
N MET A 131 6.72 -8.25 -5.97
CA MET A 131 5.75 -7.19 -6.27
C MET A 131 4.76 -7.64 -7.36
N LYS A 132 5.21 -8.33 -8.40
CA LYS A 132 4.35 -8.91 -9.43
C LYS A 132 3.38 -9.93 -8.84
N LYS A 133 3.86 -10.85 -7.99
CA LYS A 133 3.02 -11.83 -7.30
C LYS A 133 1.96 -11.13 -6.44
N PHE A 134 2.36 -10.10 -5.70
CA PHE A 134 1.46 -9.32 -4.85
C PHE A 134 0.37 -8.63 -5.69
N ILE A 135 0.73 -7.96 -6.79
CA ILE A 135 -0.19 -7.31 -7.73
C ILE A 135 -1.20 -8.33 -8.27
N SER A 136 -0.74 -9.50 -8.73
CA SER A 136 -1.60 -10.57 -9.23
C SER A 136 -2.64 -11.04 -8.20
N LEU A 137 -2.24 -11.16 -6.92
CA LEU A 137 -3.16 -11.51 -5.84
C LEU A 137 -4.23 -10.41 -5.64
N CYS A 138 -3.81 -9.14 -5.67
CA CYS A 138 -4.73 -8.01 -5.54
C CYS A 138 -5.73 -7.95 -6.71
N GLU A 139 -5.29 -8.18 -7.94
CA GLU A 139 -6.14 -8.21 -9.13
C GLU A 139 -7.20 -9.32 -9.05
N GLN A 140 -6.86 -10.49 -8.52
CA GLN A 140 -7.82 -11.60 -8.31
C GLN A 140 -8.94 -11.23 -7.33
N LYS A 141 -8.73 -10.25 -6.45
CA LYS A 141 -9.74 -9.71 -5.52
C LYS A 141 -10.47 -8.48 -6.06
N GLY A 142 -10.18 -8.04 -7.28
CA GLY A 142 -10.83 -6.91 -7.94
C GLY A 142 -10.19 -5.56 -7.69
N ILE A 143 -9.01 -5.51 -7.07
CA ILE A 143 -8.21 -4.27 -6.99
C ILE A 143 -7.71 -3.92 -8.39
N LYS A 144 -7.87 -2.66 -8.79
CA LYS A 144 -7.59 -2.19 -10.14
C LYS A 144 -6.37 -1.29 -10.23
N TYR A 145 -6.07 -0.56 -9.18
CA TYR A 145 -5.05 0.49 -9.14
C TYR A 145 -4.01 0.22 -8.06
N PHE A 146 -2.81 0.68 -8.30
CA PHE A 146 -1.65 0.42 -7.43
C PHE A 146 -0.92 1.71 -7.12
N GLU A 147 -0.71 1.96 -5.86
CA GLU A 147 0.02 3.11 -5.34
C GLU A 147 1.38 2.64 -4.83
N HIS A 148 2.45 3.08 -5.46
CA HIS A 148 3.81 2.83 -4.97
C HIS A 148 4.02 3.54 -3.64
N SER A 149 4.61 2.88 -2.65
CA SER A 149 4.98 3.51 -1.38
C SER A 149 5.83 4.76 -1.59
N HIS A 150 5.74 5.68 -0.66
CA HIS A 150 6.41 6.98 -0.75
C HIS A 150 7.90 6.86 -1.06
N LEU A 151 8.37 7.67 -2.01
CA LEU A 151 9.80 7.78 -2.33
C LEU A 151 10.56 8.63 -1.32
N PHE A 152 9.84 9.46 -0.58
CA PHE A 152 10.40 10.35 0.43
C PHE A 152 9.50 10.32 1.66
N THR A 153 10.05 10.62 2.83
CA THR A 153 9.26 10.61 4.06
C THR A 153 8.16 11.67 4.07
N GLN A 154 7.15 11.49 4.94
CA GLN A 154 6.06 12.44 5.16
C GLN A 154 6.57 13.83 5.59
N TRP A 155 5.68 14.82 5.51
CA TRP A 155 5.91 16.20 5.96
C TRP A 155 7.08 16.92 5.28
N GLY A 156 7.16 16.79 3.96
CA GLY A 156 8.08 17.57 3.15
C GLY A 156 9.25 16.82 2.56
N GLY A 157 9.33 15.50 2.76
CA GLY A 157 10.32 14.67 2.09
C GLY A 157 11.74 14.92 2.57
N GLU A 158 11.96 15.09 3.88
CA GLU A 158 13.30 15.37 4.42
C GLU A 158 14.25 14.18 4.32
N TYR A 159 13.73 12.96 4.46
CA TYR A 159 14.52 11.74 4.53
C TYR A 159 14.05 10.71 3.50
N CYS A 160 14.79 9.62 3.41
CA CYS A 160 14.47 8.48 2.58
C CYS A 160 13.57 7.49 3.33
N PRO A 161 12.75 6.67 2.63
CA PRO A 161 12.14 5.50 3.22
C PRO A 161 13.21 4.46 3.58
N LYS A 162 12.86 3.54 4.46
CA LYS A 162 13.73 2.40 4.79
C LYS A 162 13.85 1.47 3.59
N ILE A 163 15.08 1.30 3.10
CA ILE A 163 15.41 0.41 1.96
C ILE A 163 16.55 -0.51 2.34
N ILE A 164 16.27 -1.81 2.29
CA ILE A 164 17.27 -2.85 2.46
C ILE A 164 17.93 -3.14 1.11
N VAL A 165 19.24 -3.14 1.10
CA VAL A 165 20.07 -3.44 -0.06
C VAL A 165 21.01 -4.59 0.27
N GLU A 166 21.03 -5.62 -0.57
CA GLU A 166 22.02 -6.69 -0.51
C GLU A 166 23.30 -6.20 -1.23
N GLU A 167 24.40 -6.10 -0.51
CA GLU A 167 25.73 -5.77 -1.05
C GLU A 167 26.74 -6.80 -0.53
N ASN A 168 27.48 -7.44 -1.42
CA ASN A 168 28.46 -8.51 -1.10
C ASN A 168 27.84 -9.73 -0.33
N GLY A 169 26.57 -10.02 -0.54
CA GLY A 169 25.87 -11.12 0.12
C GLY A 169 25.32 -10.79 1.51
N GLU A 170 25.43 -9.55 1.96
CA GLU A 170 24.90 -9.08 3.22
C GLU A 170 23.78 -8.06 2.99
N GLU A 171 22.69 -8.17 3.75
CA GLU A 171 21.59 -7.21 3.75
C GLU A 171 21.90 -6.04 4.67
N ASN A 172 21.84 -4.83 4.14
CA ASN A 172 22.12 -3.59 4.85
C ASN A 172 20.94 -2.64 4.74
N ASN A 173 20.62 -1.94 5.83
CA ASN A 173 19.71 -0.80 5.81
C ASN A 173 20.44 0.41 5.18
N ALA A 174 20.37 0.50 3.85
CA ALA A 174 21.15 1.50 3.10
C ALA A 174 20.55 2.91 3.18
N PHE A 175 19.22 3.00 3.30
CA PHE A 175 18.44 4.25 3.35
C PHE A 175 17.41 4.19 4.45
N GLY A 176 16.99 5.34 4.96
CA GLY A 176 16.03 5.48 6.04
C GLY A 176 16.10 6.88 6.66
N TRP A 177 15.58 7.04 7.86
CA TRP A 177 15.53 8.31 8.60
C TRP A 177 16.90 8.98 8.84
N SER A 178 18.01 8.26 8.72
CA SER A 178 19.36 8.80 8.85
C SER A 178 19.93 9.38 7.54
N VAL A 179 19.23 9.23 6.43
CA VAL A 179 19.69 9.65 5.11
C VAL A 179 18.77 10.73 4.55
N CYS A 180 19.34 11.91 4.29
CA CYS A 180 18.62 13.01 3.65
C CYS A 180 18.12 12.61 2.27
N SER A 181 16.92 13.02 1.91
CA SER A 181 16.33 12.73 0.59
C SER A 181 17.11 13.32 -0.59
N GLU A 182 17.92 14.37 -0.36
CA GLU A 182 18.78 15.00 -1.35
C GLU A 182 20.24 14.48 -1.29
N ASP A 183 20.52 13.42 -0.51
CA ASP A 183 21.84 12.74 -0.51
C ASP A 183 22.17 12.17 -1.90
N GLU A 184 23.41 12.37 -2.35
CA GLU A 184 23.85 11.90 -3.67
C GLU A 184 23.68 10.39 -3.85
N ARG A 185 23.92 9.59 -2.80
CA ARG A 185 23.74 8.13 -2.82
C ARG A 185 22.30 7.75 -3.10
N TYR A 186 21.33 8.48 -2.51
CA TYR A 186 19.92 8.24 -2.76
C TYR A 186 19.49 8.73 -4.14
N THR A 187 20.04 9.86 -4.56
CA THR A 187 19.85 10.36 -5.94
C THR A 187 20.36 9.34 -6.97
N ASP A 188 21.52 8.74 -6.75
CA ASP A 188 22.07 7.72 -7.65
C ASP A 188 21.27 6.41 -7.62
N PHE A 189 20.75 6.03 -6.44
CA PHE A 189 19.79 4.94 -6.32
C PHE A 189 18.54 5.20 -7.16
N LEU A 190 17.91 6.38 -7.03
CA LEU A 190 16.71 6.74 -7.77
C LEU A 190 16.95 6.80 -9.29
N LYS A 191 18.10 7.25 -9.75
CA LYS A 191 18.50 7.22 -11.17
C LYS A 191 18.51 5.80 -11.75
N ALA A 192 18.87 4.81 -10.94
CA ALA A 192 18.86 3.41 -11.35
C ALA A 192 17.45 2.78 -11.18
N TYR A 193 16.79 3.07 -10.08
CA TYR A 193 15.51 2.47 -9.72
C TYR A 193 14.35 2.90 -10.62
N LEU A 194 14.19 4.21 -10.82
CA LEU A 194 13.02 4.75 -11.52
C LEU A 194 12.88 4.27 -12.97
N PRO A 195 13.94 4.18 -13.78
CA PRO A 195 13.86 3.58 -15.11
C PRO A 195 13.52 2.08 -15.06
N ALA A 196 14.06 1.35 -14.09
CA ALA A 196 13.75 -0.08 -13.92
C ALA A 196 12.29 -0.30 -13.50
N LEU A 197 11.76 0.53 -12.59
CA LEU A 197 10.35 0.54 -12.21
C LEU A 197 9.45 0.86 -13.40
N TRP A 198 9.79 1.88 -14.19
CA TRP A 198 9.01 2.25 -15.37
C TRP A 198 8.95 1.11 -16.39
N GLU A 199 10.07 0.44 -16.62
CA GLU A 199 10.09 -0.72 -17.51
C GLU A 199 9.24 -1.87 -16.98
N PHE A 200 9.30 -2.17 -15.68
CA PHE A 200 8.42 -3.15 -15.05
C PHE A 200 6.94 -2.79 -15.22
N VAL A 201 6.55 -1.54 -14.95
CA VAL A 201 5.16 -1.06 -15.08
C VAL A 201 4.64 -1.23 -16.51
N LYS A 202 5.48 -0.95 -17.52
CA LYS A 202 5.13 -1.17 -18.93
C LYS A 202 4.96 -2.66 -19.27
N GLN A 203 5.90 -3.49 -18.83
CA GLN A 203 5.89 -4.93 -19.11
C GLN A 203 4.66 -5.62 -18.48
N GLU A 204 4.22 -5.17 -17.31
CA GLU A 204 3.03 -5.69 -16.64
C GLU A 204 1.71 -5.03 -17.10
N GLY A 205 1.75 -4.08 -18.05
CA GLY A 205 0.55 -3.39 -18.56
C GLY A 205 -0.15 -2.50 -17.53
N LEU A 206 0.62 -1.90 -16.61
CA LEU A 206 0.10 -1.12 -15.48
C LEU A 206 0.13 0.40 -15.71
N THR A 207 0.52 0.89 -16.88
CA THR A 207 0.79 2.29 -17.17
C THR A 207 -0.35 3.25 -16.79
N ASP A 208 -1.60 2.82 -16.95
CA ASP A 208 -2.78 3.64 -16.64
C ASP A 208 -3.28 3.50 -15.19
N ARG A 209 -2.79 2.54 -14.47
CA ARG A 209 -3.29 2.14 -13.13
C ARG A 209 -2.20 2.09 -12.06
N PHE A 210 -1.02 2.57 -12.35
CA PHE A 210 0.09 2.66 -11.38
C PHE A 210 0.38 4.11 -11.06
N TYR A 211 0.43 4.43 -9.76
CA TYR A 211 0.63 5.78 -9.25
C TYR A 211 1.87 5.79 -8.35
N LEU A 212 2.67 6.83 -8.51
CA LEU A 212 3.88 7.02 -7.73
C LEU A 212 3.64 8.09 -6.66
N HIS A 213 3.72 7.70 -5.40
CA HIS A 213 3.60 8.65 -4.30
C HIS A 213 4.96 9.26 -3.99
N LEU A 214 5.03 10.60 -4.01
CA LEU A 214 6.30 11.29 -3.75
C LEU A 214 6.54 11.44 -2.24
N THR A 215 5.69 12.20 -1.58
CA THR A 215 5.76 12.47 -0.13
C THR A 215 4.37 12.83 0.38
N ASP A 216 4.07 12.47 1.60
CA ASP A 216 2.80 12.74 2.22
C ASP A 216 2.74 14.17 2.81
N GLU A 217 1.57 14.81 2.72
CA GLU A 217 1.21 16.10 3.32
C GLU A 217 2.26 17.22 3.19
N PRO A 218 2.72 17.58 1.98
CA PRO A 218 3.65 18.69 1.83
C PRO A 218 2.97 20.03 2.20
N ARG A 219 3.52 20.74 3.18
CA ARG A 219 3.05 22.04 3.62
C ARG A 219 3.63 23.17 2.73
N PRO A 220 3.05 24.41 2.75
CA PRO A 220 3.56 25.52 1.94
C PRO A 220 5.06 25.76 2.04
N MET A 221 5.65 25.57 3.23
CA MET A 221 7.10 25.74 3.45
C MET A 221 7.95 24.69 2.73
N HIS A 222 7.36 23.56 2.34
CA HIS A 222 8.07 22.45 1.67
C HIS A 222 7.99 22.54 0.14
N ILE A 223 7.26 23.51 -0.44
CA ILE A 223 6.90 23.53 -1.87
C ILE A 223 8.14 23.55 -2.79
N GLU A 224 9.18 24.27 -2.43
CA GLU A 224 10.39 24.34 -3.25
C GLU A 224 11.17 23.01 -3.23
N LYS A 225 11.24 22.35 -2.10
CA LYS A 225 11.81 21.00 -2.00
C LYS A 225 10.97 19.99 -2.78
N TYR A 226 9.66 19.98 -2.58
CA TYR A 226 8.74 19.13 -3.34
C TYR A 226 8.91 19.30 -4.86
N LYS A 227 9.03 20.52 -5.35
CA LYS A 227 9.29 20.80 -6.76
C LYS A 227 10.62 20.21 -7.25
N ARG A 228 11.69 20.28 -6.43
CA ARG A 228 13.00 19.69 -6.80
C ARG A 228 12.89 18.17 -6.87
N LEU A 229 12.32 17.53 -5.84
CA LEU A 229 12.12 16.08 -5.78
C LEU A 229 11.21 15.59 -6.92
N SER A 230 10.12 16.30 -7.19
CA SER A 230 9.22 15.99 -8.31
C SER A 230 9.92 16.08 -9.66
N ARG A 231 10.77 17.10 -9.89
CA ARG A 231 11.56 17.21 -11.14
C ARG A 231 12.55 16.06 -11.28
N LEU A 232 13.21 15.66 -10.18
CA LEU A 232 14.13 14.51 -10.17
C LEU A 232 13.39 13.24 -10.60
N VAL A 233 12.24 12.96 -9.97
CA VAL A 233 11.44 11.76 -10.28
C VAL A 233 10.96 11.79 -11.72
N LYS A 234 10.32 12.88 -12.17
CA LYS A 234 9.82 13.03 -13.54
C LYS A 234 10.90 12.91 -14.61
N LYS A 235 12.13 13.26 -14.29
CA LYS A 235 13.26 13.10 -15.23
C LYS A 235 13.53 11.64 -15.59
N TYR A 236 13.28 10.70 -14.66
CA TYR A 236 13.68 9.30 -14.82
C TYR A 236 12.52 8.33 -15.03
N CYS A 237 11.29 8.72 -14.71
CA CYS A 237 10.10 7.89 -14.96
C CYS A 237 8.93 8.67 -15.58
N GLY A 238 9.21 9.68 -16.38
CA GLY A 238 8.46 10.68 -17.10
C GLY A 238 6.94 10.58 -17.18
N GLU A 239 6.41 9.43 -17.56
CA GLU A 239 4.98 9.24 -17.83
C GLU A 239 4.21 8.60 -16.66
N LEU A 240 4.88 8.17 -15.58
CA LEU A 240 4.18 7.67 -14.40
C LEU A 240 3.35 8.78 -13.74
N LYS A 241 2.10 8.43 -13.44
CA LYS A 241 1.21 9.32 -12.69
C LYS A 241 1.75 9.49 -11.27
N THR A 242 1.75 10.72 -10.79
CA THR A 242 2.19 11.05 -9.43
C THR A 242 1.03 11.57 -8.62
N ILE A 243 0.98 11.21 -7.35
CA ILE A 243 0.09 11.73 -6.31
C ILE A 243 0.92 12.25 -5.15
#